data_9178b8246cb0ad57898806bcecafb582
#
_entry.id   9178b8246cb0ad57898806bcecafb582
#
_cell.length_a   1.000
_cell.length_b   1.000
_cell.length_c   1.000
_cell.angle_alpha   90.00
_cell.angle_beta   90.00
_cell.angle_gamma   90.00
#
_symmetry.space_group_name_H-M   'P 1'
#
loop_
_entity.id
_entity.type
_entity.pdbx_description
1 polymer ?
#
loop_
_entity_poly.entity_id
_entity_poly.type
_entity_poly.pdbx_seq_one_letter_code
_entity_poly.pdbx_strand_id
1 'polypeptide(L)'
;MKKGLKIAAITVGVIIILMLLLPFAFQGKIADIVKTEGNKMLNAQFDFKNLNISLFRNFPQASVTLEDFWLKGAGEFANDTLVQAGEVTAAVNLFSLFGDSGYDISKIFIEDTKLHAIVLPDGRANWDIMKPDTAATAETPVAEEETSSPFKVRLQRFVIKNMNLIYDDQQGKMYADIRDFNAICAGDLGSERTTLKLETETKSLTYKMNGIPFLANANISAKMDVDADLANNKYTLKDNTIRLNAIQAGIDGWVALKDPAIDMDLKLNTNDIGFKEILSLIPAIYATEFSSLKTDGTATLTATAKGILQGDTVPTFNIDMQVKDAMFRYPALPAGVDQINISANVRNPGGNIDLTTVNINPFSFRLAGNPFSLTATVKTPISDPDFKAEAKGVLNLGMIKQVYPLGDMELNGTIDADMQMSGRLSSIEKEEYERIQASGTIGLTGMKLKMKDMPDVEIKKSLFTFTPKYLQLSETTVNIGKNDITADSRFENYIGYVLKGSTLKGNLNIRSNYFNLNDFITASADEASTSEAASTDSVDTAATGIVEVPRNIDFQMDANLKQVLFDKM
;
A
#
# COMPACT_ATOMS: atom_id res chain seq x y z
N MET A 1 -65.44 26.39 -23.61
CA MET A 1 -63.99 26.41 -23.30
C MET A 1 -63.63 26.98 -21.90
N LYS A 2 -64.14 28.17 -21.48
CA LYS A 2 -63.76 28.76 -20.18
C LYS A 2 -64.17 27.97 -18.92
N LYS A 3 -65.28 27.18 -18.93
CA LYS A 3 -65.68 26.32 -17.78
C LYS A 3 -64.79 25.08 -17.63
N GLY A 4 -64.38 24.42 -18.73
CA GLY A 4 -63.49 23.26 -18.69
C GLY A 4 -62.08 23.61 -18.19
N LEU A 5 -61.57 24.81 -18.58
CA LEU A 5 -60.28 25.31 -18.12
C LEU A 5 -60.27 25.63 -16.60
N LYS A 6 -61.38 26.13 -16.07
CA LYS A 6 -61.51 26.36 -14.62
C LYS A 6 -61.58 25.06 -13.84
N ILE A 7 -62.33 24.05 -14.34
CA ILE A 7 -62.39 22.74 -13.69
C ILE A 7 -61.00 22.09 -13.70
N ALA A 8 -60.33 22.10 -14.85
CA ALA A 8 -58.95 21.56 -14.95
C ALA A 8 -57.98 22.31 -13.97
N ALA A 9 -58.03 23.62 -13.88
CA ALA A 9 -57.22 24.38 -12.96
C ALA A 9 -57.53 24.07 -11.48
N ILE A 10 -58.79 23.88 -11.14
CA ILE A 10 -59.20 23.49 -9.77
C ILE A 10 -58.73 22.09 -9.47
N THR A 11 -58.89 21.14 -10.42
CA THR A 11 -58.43 19.75 -10.26
C THR A 11 -56.92 19.68 -10.07
N VAL A 12 -56.15 20.43 -10.88
CA VAL A 12 -54.69 20.52 -10.72
C VAL A 12 -54.33 21.17 -9.38
N GLY A 13 -55.05 22.22 -8.95
CA GLY A 13 -54.85 22.85 -7.65
C GLY A 13 -55.12 21.89 -6.47
N VAL A 14 -56.18 21.11 -6.54
CA VAL A 14 -56.51 20.05 -5.55
C VAL A 14 -55.47 18.97 -5.52
N ILE A 15 -54.97 18.52 -6.68
CA ILE A 15 -53.90 17.52 -6.77
C ILE A 15 -52.61 18.06 -6.14
N ILE A 16 -52.22 19.31 -6.41
CA ILE A 16 -51.06 19.94 -5.82
C ILE A 16 -51.21 20.06 -4.29
N ILE A 17 -52.38 20.45 -3.79
CA ILE A 17 -52.66 20.55 -2.36
C ILE A 17 -52.60 19.17 -1.71
N LEU A 18 -53.17 18.15 -2.32
CA LEU A 18 -53.07 16.76 -1.86
C LEU A 18 -51.60 16.30 -1.83
N MET A 19 -50.80 16.56 -2.87
CA MET A 19 -49.39 16.26 -2.91
C MET A 19 -48.57 16.96 -1.81
N LEU A 20 -48.99 18.14 -1.40
CA LEU A 20 -48.34 18.87 -0.30
C LEU A 20 -48.76 18.35 1.09
N LEU A 21 -50.00 17.84 1.26
CA LEU A 21 -50.51 17.37 2.54
C LEU A 21 -50.24 15.86 2.81
N LEU A 22 -50.20 15.03 1.78
CA LEU A 22 -49.96 13.59 1.88
C LEU A 22 -48.67 13.25 2.66
N PRO A 23 -47.51 13.88 2.43
CA PRO A 23 -46.29 13.60 3.19
C PRO A 23 -46.48 13.70 4.70
N PHE A 24 -47.16 14.77 5.15
CA PHE A 24 -47.39 14.98 6.59
C PHE A 24 -48.31 13.93 7.21
N ALA A 25 -49.28 13.38 6.43
CA ALA A 25 -50.19 12.33 6.92
C ALA A 25 -49.51 10.97 7.10
N PHE A 26 -48.45 10.66 6.30
CA PHE A 26 -47.82 9.34 6.28
C PHE A 26 -46.45 9.31 6.94
N GLN A 27 -45.83 10.43 7.24
CA GLN A 27 -44.48 10.54 7.80
C GLN A 27 -44.30 9.68 9.06
N GLY A 28 -45.24 9.74 10.02
CA GLY A 28 -45.19 8.96 11.24
C GLY A 28 -45.29 7.45 10.96
N LYS A 29 -46.22 7.02 10.12
CA LYS A 29 -46.39 5.60 9.78
C LYS A 29 -45.15 5.02 9.08
N ILE A 30 -44.53 5.78 8.20
CA ILE A 30 -43.30 5.34 7.50
C ILE A 30 -42.12 5.28 8.47
N ALA A 31 -41.99 6.23 9.40
CA ALA A 31 -40.98 6.18 10.44
C ALA A 31 -41.12 4.94 11.32
N ASP A 32 -42.35 4.60 11.69
CA ASP A 32 -42.64 3.39 12.48
C ASP A 32 -42.29 2.10 11.70
N ILE A 33 -42.62 2.04 10.40
CA ILE A 33 -42.26 0.90 9.53
C ILE A 33 -40.74 0.77 9.48
N VAL A 34 -40.00 1.83 9.19
CA VAL A 34 -38.53 1.79 9.09
C VAL A 34 -37.93 1.31 10.41
N LYS A 35 -38.35 1.86 11.55
CA LYS A 35 -37.85 1.44 12.87
C LYS A 35 -38.22 0.00 13.20
N THR A 36 -39.45 -0.40 12.88
CA THR A 36 -39.95 -1.75 13.20
C THR A 36 -39.26 -2.83 12.37
N GLU A 37 -39.22 -2.65 11.05
CA GLU A 37 -38.58 -3.63 10.15
C GLU A 37 -37.07 -3.66 10.36
N GLY A 38 -36.41 -2.53 10.53
CA GLY A 38 -34.98 -2.46 10.83
C GLY A 38 -34.63 -3.20 12.15
N ASN A 39 -35.38 -2.98 13.22
CA ASN A 39 -35.14 -3.67 14.50
C ASN A 39 -35.44 -5.18 14.45
N LYS A 40 -36.31 -5.64 13.54
CA LYS A 40 -36.54 -7.07 13.32
C LYS A 40 -35.30 -7.73 12.67
N MET A 41 -34.69 -7.07 11.70
CA MET A 41 -33.61 -7.63 10.89
C MET A 41 -32.24 -7.46 11.56
N LEU A 42 -32.03 -6.37 12.30
CA LEU A 42 -30.74 -6.00 12.83
C LEU A 42 -30.57 -6.37 14.32
N ASN A 43 -29.39 -6.88 14.64
CA ASN A 43 -28.87 -7.02 16.01
C ASN A 43 -27.95 -5.84 16.31
N ALA A 44 -28.44 -4.60 16.05
CA ALA A 44 -27.69 -3.37 16.16
C ALA A 44 -28.65 -2.23 16.53
N GLN A 45 -28.09 -1.10 16.92
CA GLN A 45 -28.86 0.10 17.22
C GLN A 45 -28.73 1.08 16.08
N PHE A 46 -29.85 1.58 15.57
CA PHE A 46 -29.88 2.69 14.63
C PHE A 46 -30.94 3.70 14.99
N ASP A 47 -30.73 4.95 14.59
CA ASP A 47 -31.70 6.01 14.71
C ASP A 47 -31.44 7.08 13.65
N PHE A 48 -32.37 8.00 13.51
CA PHE A 48 -32.31 9.15 12.64
C PHE A 48 -33.07 10.33 13.28
N LYS A 49 -32.62 11.55 13.01
CA LYS A 49 -33.21 12.75 13.62
C LYS A 49 -34.54 13.12 13.00
N ASN A 50 -34.61 13.16 11.66
CA ASN A 50 -35.81 13.52 10.92
C ASN A 50 -36.07 12.49 9.82
N LEU A 51 -37.37 12.32 9.50
CA LEU A 51 -37.80 11.63 8.30
C LEU A 51 -38.62 12.60 7.46
N ASN A 52 -38.19 12.85 6.22
CA ASN A 52 -38.86 13.75 5.29
C ASN A 52 -39.37 12.99 4.08
N ILE A 53 -40.56 13.33 3.62
CA ILE A 53 -41.16 12.76 2.43
C ILE A 53 -41.37 13.87 1.40
N SER A 54 -40.94 13.65 0.16
CA SER A 54 -41.17 14.58 -0.95
C SER A 54 -41.73 13.85 -2.16
N LEU A 55 -42.80 14.35 -2.71
CA LEU A 55 -43.43 13.84 -3.93
C LEU A 55 -42.91 14.52 -5.21
N PHE A 56 -42.02 15.51 -5.07
CA PHE A 56 -41.55 16.31 -6.20
C PHE A 56 -40.11 15.93 -6.61
N ARG A 57 -39.25 15.53 -5.64
CA ARG A 57 -37.80 15.26 -5.87
C ARG A 57 -37.55 14.15 -6.87
N ASN A 58 -38.40 13.10 -6.90
CA ASN A 58 -38.28 11.94 -7.78
C ASN A 58 -39.61 11.54 -8.45
N PHE A 59 -40.49 12.51 -8.74
CA PHE A 59 -41.80 12.25 -9.37
C PHE A 59 -41.70 11.28 -10.58
N PRO A 60 -42.59 10.31 -10.73
CA PRO A 60 -43.83 10.03 -9.98
C PRO A 60 -43.61 9.22 -8.67
N GLN A 61 -42.39 8.91 -8.28
CA GLN A 61 -42.07 8.22 -7.03
C GLN A 61 -41.94 9.22 -5.87
N ALA A 62 -42.23 8.75 -4.67
CA ALA A 62 -41.95 9.50 -3.47
C ALA A 62 -40.49 9.32 -3.03
N SER A 63 -39.88 10.39 -2.55
CA SER A 63 -38.59 10.33 -1.85
C SER A 63 -38.82 10.26 -0.36
N VAL A 64 -38.31 9.25 0.29
CA VAL A 64 -38.22 9.14 1.75
C VAL A 64 -36.78 9.42 2.13
N THR A 65 -36.54 10.48 2.88
CA THR A 65 -35.22 10.91 3.31
C THR A 65 -35.10 10.79 4.82
N LEU A 66 -34.08 10.07 5.30
CA LEU A 66 -33.65 10.05 6.69
C LEU A 66 -32.49 11.04 6.84
N GLU A 67 -32.61 11.97 7.77
CA GLU A 67 -31.59 12.96 8.09
C GLU A 67 -30.86 12.60 9.38
N ASP A 68 -29.55 12.82 9.41
CA ASP A 68 -28.68 12.50 10.54
C ASP A 68 -28.84 11.03 10.99
N PHE A 69 -28.81 10.12 10.01
CA PHE A 69 -28.88 8.69 10.25
C PHE A 69 -27.58 8.17 10.87
N TRP A 70 -27.70 7.29 11.86
CA TRP A 70 -26.57 6.56 12.41
C TRP A 70 -26.92 5.10 12.72
N LEU A 71 -25.90 4.25 12.62
CA LEU A 71 -25.95 2.82 12.92
C LEU A 71 -24.71 2.46 13.74
N LYS A 72 -24.92 1.88 14.91
CA LYS A 72 -23.88 1.35 15.78
C LYS A 72 -23.71 -0.15 15.59
N GLY A 73 -22.53 -0.66 15.90
CA GLY A 73 -22.27 -2.08 15.92
C GLY A 73 -23.05 -2.85 17.00
N ALA A 74 -22.90 -4.15 17.00
CA ALA A 74 -23.50 -5.04 17.98
C ALA A 74 -22.48 -5.50 19.05
N GLY A 75 -22.96 -5.94 20.22
CA GLY A 75 -22.11 -6.52 21.27
C GLY A 75 -21.03 -5.55 21.77
N GLU A 76 -19.76 -5.93 21.63
CA GLU A 76 -18.64 -5.08 22.03
C GLU A 76 -18.45 -3.83 21.17
N PHE A 77 -19.02 -3.82 19.96
CA PHE A 77 -19.05 -2.66 19.07
C PHE A 77 -20.22 -1.70 19.33
N ALA A 78 -21.00 -1.90 20.41
CA ALA A 78 -22.18 -1.08 20.70
C ALA A 78 -21.87 0.41 20.95
N ASN A 79 -20.60 0.74 21.30
CA ASN A 79 -20.13 2.10 21.45
C ASN A 79 -19.50 2.68 20.17
N ASP A 80 -19.27 1.84 19.15
CA ASP A 80 -18.67 2.26 17.89
C ASP A 80 -19.75 2.55 16.86
N THR A 81 -19.65 3.70 16.22
CA THR A 81 -20.55 4.06 15.14
C THR A 81 -20.02 3.49 13.82
N LEU A 82 -20.68 2.44 13.33
CA LEU A 82 -20.35 1.82 12.05
C LEU A 82 -20.64 2.77 10.88
N VAL A 83 -21.84 3.38 10.87
CA VAL A 83 -22.25 4.32 9.82
C VAL A 83 -22.87 5.56 10.45
N GLN A 84 -22.47 6.72 9.94
CA GLN A 84 -23.15 8.00 10.18
C GLN A 84 -23.34 8.68 8.82
N ALA A 85 -24.58 8.98 8.43
CA ALA A 85 -24.90 9.63 7.16
C ALA A 85 -25.72 10.91 7.40
N GLY A 86 -25.37 11.98 6.71
CA GLY A 86 -26.14 13.22 6.73
C GLY A 86 -27.53 13.03 6.14
N GLU A 87 -27.59 12.39 4.96
CA GLU A 87 -28.85 12.04 4.30
C GLU A 87 -28.80 10.64 3.71
N VAL A 88 -29.87 9.85 3.96
CA VAL A 88 -30.16 8.59 3.26
C VAL A 88 -31.52 8.73 2.61
N THR A 89 -31.57 8.80 1.28
CA THR A 89 -32.81 8.99 0.52
C THR A 89 -33.11 7.75 -0.31
N ALA A 90 -34.34 7.20 -0.17
CA ALA A 90 -34.89 6.16 -1.04
C ALA A 90 -36.03 6.73 -1.88
N ALA A 91 -36.01 6.46 -3.20
CA ALA A 91 -37.17 6.71 -4.06
C ALA A 91 -38.04 5.45 -4.09
N VAL A 92 -39.25 5.57 -3.57
CA VAL A 92 -40.17 4.45 -3.37
C VAL A 92 -41.49 4.68 -4.09
N ASN A 93 -42.16 3.61 -4.50
CA ASN A 93 -43.54 3.67 -4.94
C ASN A 93 -44.42 3.79 -3.70
N LEU A 94 -45.09 4.95 -3.53
CA LEU A 94 -45.92 5.20 -2.34
C LEU A 94 -47.06 4.16 -2.17
N PHE A 95 -47.60 3.65 -3.25
CA PHE A 95 -48.69 2.66 -3.19
C PHE A 95 -48.21 1.30 -2.69
N SER A 96 -46.89 0.97 -2.88
CA SER A 96 -46.32 -0.25 -2.34
C SER A 96 -46.21 -0.26 -0.83
N LEU A 97 -46.21 0.92 -0.18
CA LEU A 97 -46.17 1.03 1.29
C LEU A 97 -47.48 0.60 1.97
N PHE A 98 -48.55 0.46 1.22
CA PHE A 98 -49.90 0.12 1.72
C PHE A 98 -50.46 -1.19 1.16
N GLY A 99 -49.69 -1.90 0.32
CA GLY A 99 -50.06 -3.18 -0.29
C GLY A 99 -49.24 -4.33 0.32
N ASP A 100 -49.77 -5.56 0.14
CA ASP A 100 -49.11 -6.79 0.61
C ASP A 100 -47.97 -7.26 -0.33
N SER A 101 -47.65 -6.51 -1.38
CA SER A 101 -46.70 -6.90 -2.44
C SER A 101 -45.23 -6.51 -2.18
N GLY A 102 -44.93 -6.00 -0.98
CA GLY A 102 -43.58 -5.53 -0.59
C GLY A 102 -43.29 -4.10 -1.04
N TYR A 103 -42.15 -3.55 -0.53
CA TYR A 103 -41.76 -2.17 -0.75
C TYR A 103 -40.93 -2.03 -2.05
N ASP A 104 -41.42 -1.26 -3.04
CA ASP A 104 -40.78 -1.08 -4.34
C ASP A 104 -39.81 0.11 -4.31
N ILE A 105 -38.50 -0.14 -4.14
CA ILE A 105 -37.42 0.85 -4.07
C ILE A 105 -36.68 0.86 -5.40
N SER A 106 -36.59 2.05 -6.03
CA SER A 106 -35.96 2.20 -7.36
C SER A 106 -34.65 2.99 -7.35
N LYS A 107 -34.45 3.88 -6.38
CA LYS A 107 -33.22 4.67 -6.28
C LYS A 107 -32.84 4.83 -4.81
N ILE A 108 -31.53 4.82 -4.56
CA ILE A 108 -30.95 5.08 -3.23
C ILE A 108 -29.86 6.14 -3.39
N PHE A 109 -29.89 7.14 -2.52
CA PHE A 109 -28.86 8.17 -2.41
C PHE A 109 -28.37 8.18 -0.96
N ILE A 110 -27.05 8.19 -0.79
CA ILE A 110 -26.39 8.27 0.51
C ILE A 110 -25.38 9.42 0.43
N GLU A 111 -25.55 10.43 1.29
CA GLU A 111 -24.75 11.65 1.22
C GLU A 111 -24.12 11.98 2.59
N ASP A 112 -22.92 12.58 2.56
CA ASP A 112 -22.17 13.01 3.74
C ASP A 112 -21.97 11.92 4.79
N THR A 113 -21.39 10.80 4.35
CA THR A 113 -21.30 9.58 5.14
C THR A 113 -19.92 9.38 5.74
N LYS A 114 -19.90 8.94 7.00
CA LYS A 114 -18.72 8.36 7.67
C LYS A 114 -19.00 6.90 7.92
N LEU A 115 -18.13 6.01 7.43
CA LEU A 115 -18.19 4.59 7.65
C LEU A 115 -16.89 4.14 8.33
N HIS A 116 -17.00 3.43 9.45
CA HIS A 116 -15.87 2.88 10.19
C HIS A 116 -16.04 1.39 10.34
N ALA A 117 -15.39 0.63 9.47
CA ALA A 117 -15.42 -0.82 9.44
C ALA A 117 -14.20 -1.37 10.19
N ILE A 118 -14.43 -2.24 11.19
CA ILE A 118 -13.39 -2.79 12.07
C ILE A 118 -13.48 -4.31 12.05
N VAL A 119 -12.33 -5.00 11.90
CA VAL A 119 -12.14 -6.42 12.17
C VAL A 119 -11.19 -6.57 13.34
N LEU A 120 -11.62 -7.24 14.41
CA LEU A 120 -10.79 -7.50 15.58
C LEU A 120 -9.75 -8.59 15.32
N PRO A 121 -8.73 -8.76 16.19
CA PRO A 121 -7.73 -9.81 16.03
C PRO A 121 -8.28 -11.23 16.00
N ASP A 122 -9.46 -11.47 16.57
CA ASP A 122 -10.17 -12.76 16.56
C ASP A 122 -11.09 -12.96 15.36
N GLY A 123 -11.12 -12.00 14.41
CA GLY A 123 -11.89 -12.07 13.18
C GLY A 123 -13.33 -11.56 13.26
N ARG A 124 -13.82 -11.15 14.44
CA ARG A 124 -15.16 -10.55 14.56
C ARG A 124 -15.19 -9.16 13.94
N ALA A 125 -16.25 -8.86 13.20
CA ALA A 125 -16.41 -7.60 12.49
C ALA A 125 -17.57 -6.77 13.03
N ASN A 126 -17.42 -5.44 13.05
CA ASN A 126 -18.47 -4.56 13.56
C ASN A 126 -19.68 -4.42 12.61
N TRP A 127 -19.62 -4.97 11.42
CA TRP A 127 -20.74 -5.05 10.47
C TRP A 127 -21.51 -6.38 10.52
N ASP A 128 -21.13 -7.31 11.39
CA ASP A 128 -21.88 -8.54 11.64
C ASP A 128 -23.10 -8.23 12.53
N ILE A 129 -23.99 -7.40 11.96
CA ILE A 129 -25.15 -6.84 12.65
C ILE A 129 -26.47 -7.50 12.27
N MET A 130 -26.47 -8.45 11.33
CA MET A 130 -27.68 -9.20 10.97
C MET A 130 -28.02 -10.21 12.06
N LYS A 131 -29.29 -10.32 12.40
CA LYS A 131 -29.72 -11.42 13.28
C LYS A 131 -29.58 -12.74 12.52
N PRO A 132 -29.05 -13.80 13.16
CA PRO A 132 -29.03 -15.12 12.52
C PRO A 132 -30.46 -15.57 12.24
N ASP A 133 -30.70 -16.09 11.03
CA ASP A 133 -31.98 -16.70 10.69
C ASP A 133 -32.23 -17.89 11.61
N THR A 134 -33.15 -17.74 12.55
CA THR A 134 -33.54 -18.80 13.51
C THR A 134 -34.30 -19.97 12.86
N ALA A 135 -34.42 -19.98 11.53
CA ALA A 135 -35.10 -21.05 10.77
C ALA A 135 -34.20 -22.25 10.44
N ALA A 136 -32.91 -22.24 10.76
CA ALA A 136 -31.95 -23.29 10.36
C ALA A 136 -31.77 -24.42 11.40
N THR A 137 -32.69 -24.66 12.32
CA THR A 137 -32.64 -25.81 13.26
C THR A 137 -33.99 -26.56 13.31
N ALA A 138 -34.41 -27.12 12.18
CA ALA A 138 -35.34 -28.26 12.18
C ALA A 138 -35.16 -29.02 10.87
N GLU A 139 -34.55 -30.20 10.93
CA GLU A 139 -34.56 -31.19 9.87
C GLU A 139 -36.00 -31.60 9.56
N THR A 140 -36.56 -31.09 8.47
CA THR A 140 -37.59 -31.77 7.67
C THR A 140 -37.66 -31.09 6.29
N PRO A 141 -37.59 -31.82 5.18
CA PRO A 141 -37.75 -31.23 3.87
C PRO A 141 -39.24 -30.95 3.60
N VAL A 142 -39.65 -29.74 3.90
CA VAL A 142 -40.93 -29.20 3.44
C VAL A 142 -40.62 -28.14 2.38
N ALA A 143 -41.34 -28.22 1.26
CA ALA A 143 -41.26 -27.39 0.08
C ALA A 143 -40.85 -25.93 0.38
N GLU A 144 -39.90 -25.44 -0.41
CA GLU A 144 -39.47 -24.06 -0.45
C GLU A 144 -40.67 -23.13 -0.66
N GLU A 145 -41.26 -22.64 0.41
CA GLU A 145 -41.94 -21.36 0.37
C GLU A 145 -40.80 -20.31 0.39
N GLU A 146 -40.56 -19.69 -0.76
CA GLU A 146 -39.74 -18.48 -0.87
C GLU A 146 -40.22 -17.51 0.20
N THR A 147 -39.47 -17.35 1.29
CA THR A 147 -39.64 -16.23 2.23
C THR A 147 -39.24 -14.97 1.48
N SER A 148 -40.20 -14.43 0.70
CA SER A 148 -40.02 -13.20 -0.05
C SER A 148 -39.74 -12.09 0.94
N SER A 149 -38.49 -11.54 0.88
CA SER A 149 -38.16 -10.30 1.55
C SER A 149 -39.30 -9.28 1.33
N PRO A 150 -39.75 -8.57 2.36
CA PRO A 150 -40.79 -7.55 2.22
C PRO A 150 -40.35 -6.39 1.30
N PHE A 151 -39.06 -6.34 0.91
CA PHE A 151 -38.54 -5.35 0.01
C PHE A 151 -38.33 -5.89 -1.40
N LYS A 152 -39.09 -5.37 -2.37
CA LYS A 152 -38.83 -5.53 -3.81
C LYS A 152 -37.88 -4.43 -4.24
N VAL A 153 -36.59 -4.72 -4.26
CA VAL A 153 -35.58 -3.75 -4.70
C VAL A 153 -35.43 -3.86 -6.21
N ARG A 154 -36.05 -2.95 -6.97
CA ARG A 154 -35.81 -2.76 -8.41
C ARG A 154 -34.88 -1.58 -8.62
N LEU A 155 -33.68 -1.69 -8.08
CA LEU A 155 -32.76 -0.58 -8.04
C LEU A 155 -32.30 -0.20 -9.45
N GLN A 156 -32.59 1.02 -9.86
CA GLN A 156 -32.18 1.60 -11.15
C GLN A 156 -31.00 2.57 -10.99
N ARG A 157 -30.82 3.10 -9.79
CA ARG A 157 -29.76 4.04 -9.50
C ARG A 157 -29.36 4.00 -8.02
N PHE A 158 -28.07 3.85 -7.80
CA PHE A 158 -27.43 3.95 -6.49
C PHE A 158 -26.39 5.05 -6.53
N VAL A 159 -26.43 5.98 -5.61
CA VAL A 159 -25.53 7.14 -5.57
C VAL A 159 -24.96 7.29 -4.16
N ILE A 160 -23.66 7.38 -4.08
CA ILE A 160 -22.92 7.78 -2.88
C ILE A 160 -22.26 9.12 -3.18
N LYS A 161 -22.36 10.08 -2.25
CA LYS A 161 -21.65 11.35 -2.33
C LYS A 161 -20.96 11.66 -1.02
N ASN A 162 -19.72 12.15 -1.12
CA ASN A 162 -18.93 12.64 -0.01
C ASN A 162 -18.86 11.62 1.16
N MET A 163 -18.48 10.36 0.85
CA MET A 163 -18.28 9.34 1.86
C MET A 163 -16.82 9.30 2.30
N ASN A 164 -16.61 9.25 3.62
CA ASN A 164 -15.33 8.94 4.22
C ASN A 164 -15.42 7.55 4.85
N LEU A 165 -14.50 6.66 4.47
CA LEU A 165 -14.48 5.29 4.93
C LEU A 165 -13.13 4.98 5.58
N ILE A 166 -13.16 4.42 6.79
CA ILE A 166 -12.01 3.79 7.43
C ILE A 166 -12.29 2.30 7.53
N TYR A 167 -11.36 1.49 7.06
CA TYR A 167 -11.33 0.04 7.24
C TYR A 167 -10.09 -0.33 8.05
N ASP A 168 -10.29 -0.89 9.23
CA ASP A 168 -9.25 -1.31 10.17
C ASP A 168 -9.36 -2.81 10.44
N ASP A 169 -8.60 -3.59 9.71
CA ASP A 169 -8.52 -5.05 9.87
C ASP A 169 -7.28 -5.40 10.69
N GLN A 170 -7.49 -5.60 12.00
CA GLN A 170 -6.43 -5.92 12.94
C GLN A 170 -5.96 -7.37 12.81
N GLN A 171 -6.81 -8.29 12.35
CA GLN A 171 -6.46 -9.68 12.08
C GLN A 171 -5.55 -9.77 10.83
N GLY A 172 -5.97 -9.18 9.72
CA GLY A 172 -5.22 -9.13 8.47
C GLY A 172 -4.11 -8.09 8.46
N LYS A 173 -4.00 -7.25 9.51
CA LYS A 173 -3.08 -6.10 9.59
C LYS A 173 -3.18 -5.17 8.39
N MET A 174 -4.40 -4.95 7.92
CA MET A 174 -4.72 -4.06 6.81
C MET A 174 -5.44 -2.81 7.32
N TYR A 175 -5.09 -1.67 6.75
CA TYR A 175 -5.73 -0.40 7.04
C TYR A 175 -5.98 0.37 5.76
N ALA A 176 -7.21 0.83 5.56
CA ALA A 176 -7.57 1.73 4.46
C ALA A 176 -8.30 2.97 4.98
N ASP A 177 -7.91 4.13 4.48
CA ASP A 177 -8.56 5.42 4.73
C ASP A 177 -8.91 6.06 3.39
N ILE A 178 -10.21 6.14 3.09
CA ILE A 178 -10.77 6.66 1.84
C ILE A 178 -11.50 7.96 2.16
N ARG A 179 -11.18 9.03 1.45
CA ARG A 179 -11.77 10.36 1.66
C ARG A 179 -12.46 10.89 0.41
N ASP A 180 -13.58 11.56 0.61
CA ASP A 180 -14.40 12.15 -0.45
C ASP A 180 -14.73 11.12 -1.56
N PHE A 181 -15.16 9.92 -1.16
CA PHE A 181 -15.59 8.89 -2.09
C PHE A 181 -16.96 9.22 -2.66
N ASN A 182 -17.04 9.21 -3.98
CA ASN A 182 -18.26 9.39 -4.74
C ASN A 182 -18.46 8.19 -5.65
N ALA A 183 -19.69 7.69 -5.76
CA ALA A 183 -20.02 6.59 -6.65
C ALA A 183 -21.42 6.74 -7.23
N ILE A 184 -21.54 6.39 -8.50
CA ILE A 184 -22.81 6.30 -9.20
C ILE A 184 -22.86 4.93 -9.89
N CYS A 185 -23.87 4.14 -9.56
CA CYS A 185 -24.22 2.93 -10.29
C CYS A 185 -25.61 3.12 -10.87
N ALA A 186 -25.75 3.02 -12.18
CA ALA A 186 -27.02 3.20 -12.89
C ALA A 186 -27.25 2.03 -13.87
N GLY A 187 -28.45 1.47 -13.85
CA GLY A 187 -28.90 0.36 -14.68
C GLY A 187 -30.09 -0.33 -14.02
N ASP A 188 -30.71 -1.26 -14.71
CA ASP A 188 -31.87 -2.02 -14.17
C ASP A 188 -31.38 -3.27 -13.43
N LEU A 189 -31.16 -3.14 -12.12
CA LEU A 189 -30.74 -4.25 -11.25
C LEU A 189 -31.90 -5.26 -10.97
N GLY A 190 -33.10 -5.00 -11.46
CA GLY A 190 -34.23 -5.94 -11.39
C GLY A 190 -34.33 -6.89 -12.58
N SER A 191 -33.52 -6.70 -13.63
CA SER A 191 -33.50 -7.54 -14.83
C SER A 191 -32.39 -8.58 -14.74
N GLU A 192 -32.64 -9.81 -15.25
CA GLU A 192 -31.62 -10.87 -15.29
C GLU A 192 -30.34 -10.45 -16.06
N ARG A 193 -30.48 -9.56 -17.05
CA ARG A 193 -29.37 -9.00 -17.84
C ARG A 193 -29.54 -7.52 -18.03
N THR A 194 -28.50 -6.78 -17.74
CA THR A 194 -28.49 -5.32 -17.84
C THR A 194 -27.08 -4.80 -18.09
N THR A 195 -26.99 -3.58 -18.65
CA THR A 195 -25.73 -2.84 -18.68
C THR A 195 -25.74 -1.83 -17.53
N LEU A 196 -24.82 -1.98 -16.60
CA LEU A 196 -24.60 -1.07 -15.48
C LEU A 196 -23.56 -0.05 -15.87
N LYS A 197 -23.84 1.23 -15.61
CA LYS A 197 -22.89 2.32 -15.69
C LYS A 197 -22.36 2.62 -14.30
N LEU A 198 -21.07 2.41 -14.10
CA LEU A 198 -20.39 2.67 -12.85
C LEU A 198 -19.41 3.82 -13.01
N GLU A 199 -19.56 4.86 -12.21
CA GLU A 199 -18.61 5.94 -12.09
C GLU A 199 -18.23 6.07 -10.61
N THR A 200 -16.93 6.05 -10.30
CA THR A 200 -16.43 6.22 -8.93
C THR A 200 -15.22 7.14 -8.93
N GLU A 201 -15.10 7.91 -7.86
CA GLU A 201 -13.90 8.70 -7.61
C GLU A 201 -13.64 8.86 -6.10
N THR A 202 -12.39 8.95 -5.71
CA THR A 202 -11.98 9.36 -4.36
C THR A 202 -10.81 10.33 -4.46
N LYS A 203 -10.83 11.36 -3.61
CA LYS A 203 -9.74 12.33 -3.58
C LYS A 203 -8.49 11.81 -2.88
N SER A 204 -8.65 10.91 -1.94
CA SER A 204 -7.53 10.35 -1.18
C SER A 204 -7.84 8.93 -0.74
N LEU A 205 -6.96 8.02 -1.11
CA LEU A 205 -6.89 6.66 -0.59
C LEU A 205 -5.51 6.43 0.02
N THR A 206 -5.47 6.12 1.30
CA THR A 206 -4.29 5.58 1.97
C THR A 206 -4.55 4.10 2.25
N TYR A 207 -3.64 3.23 1.82
CA TYR A 207 -3.68 1.79 2.10
C TYR A 207 -2.37 1.33 2.72
N LYS A 208 -2.49 0.62 3.86
CA LYS A 208 -1.35 0.06 4.58
C LYS A 208 -1.56 -1.43 4.79
N MET A 209 -0.49 -2.20 4.72
CA MET A 209 -0.47 -3.63 5.07
C MET A 209 0.78 -3.92 5.90
N ASN A 210 0.62 -4.60 7.03
CA ASN A 210 1.71 -4.81 8.01
C ASN A 210 2.42 -3.50 8.43
N GLY A 211 1.68 -2.38 8.50
CA GLY A 211 2.21 -1.07 8.84
C GLY A 211 2.91 -0.33 7.68
N ILE A 212 3.16 -0.98 6.55
CA ILE A 212 3.80 -0.39 5.37
C ILE A 212 2.75 0.28 4.49
N PRO A 213 2.86 1.59 4.19
CA PRO A 213 1.95 2.29 3.29
C PRO A 213 2.27 1.95 1.82
N PHE A 214 1.42 1.13 1.19
CA PHE A 214 1.49 0.82 -0.25
C PHE A 214 0.91 1.95 -1.11
N LEU A 215 -0.15 2.60 -0.62
CA LEU A 215 -0.70 3.83 -1.20
C LEU A 215 -0.78 4.89 -0.11
N ALA A 216 -0.40 6.12 -0.45
CA ALA A 216 -0.50 7.27 0.45
C ALA A 216 -1.16 8.44 -0.30
N ASN A 217 -2.36 8.82 0.14
CA ASN A 217 -3.15 9.90 -0.44
C ASN A 217 -3.34 9.77 -1.97
N ALA A 218 -3.50 8.54 -2.47
CA ALA A 218 -3.71 8.30 -3.90
C ALA A 218 -5.11 8.75 -4.34
N ASN A 219 -5.17 9.44 -5.48
CA ASN A 219 -6.44 9.75 -6.14
C ASN A 219 -6.81 8.57 -7.04
N ILE A 220 -8.04 8.07 -6.90
CA ILE A 220 -8.54 6.98 -7.74
C ILE A 220 -9.86 7.40 -8.37
N SER A 221 -10.02 7.10 -9.65
CA SER A 221 -11.31 7.18 -10.32
C SER A 221 -11.49 6.01 -11.27
N ALA A 222 -12.72 5.58 -11.44
CA ALA A 222 -13.08 4.55 -12.41
C ALA A 222 -14.38 4.92 -13.11
N LYS A 223 -14.41 4.69 -14.42
CA LYS A 223 -15.59 4.81 -15.25
C LYS A 223 -15.70 3.54 -16.07
N MET A 224 -16.83 2.85 -15.97
CA MET A 224 -17.01 1.54 -16.57
C MET A 224 -18.45 1.32 -17.03
N ASP A 225 -18.58 0.68 -18.17
CA ASP A 225 -19.80 0.00 -18.58
C ASP A 225 -19.64 -1.50 -18.29
N VAL A 226 -20.56 -2.08 -17.54
CA VAL A 226 -20.53 -3.47 -17.11
C VAL A 226 -21.77 -4.20 -17.61
N ASP A 227 -21.59 -5.15 -18.52
CA ASP A 227 -22.68 -6.07 -18.88
C ASP A 227 -22.82 -7.09 -17.76
N ALA A 228 -23.90 -6.96 -16.99
CA ALA A 228 -24.22 -7.81 -15.87
C ALA A 228 -25.25 -8.88 -16.28
N ASP A 229 -24.87 -10.15 -16.15
CA ASP A 229 -25.75 -11.30 -16.15
C ASP A 229 -26.01 -11.67 -14.69
N LEU A 230 -27.06 -11.08 -14.12
CA LEU A 230 -27.39 -11.20 -12.70
C LEU A 230 -27.87 -12.60 -12.33
N ALA A 231 -28.47 -13.33 -13.28
CA ALA A 231 -28.89 -14.73 -13.06
C ALA A 231 -27.69 -15.68 -12.85
N ASN A 232 -26.54 -15.38 -13.48
CA ASN A 232 -25.31 -16.16 -13.36
C ASN A 232 -24.22 -15.44 -12.55
N ASN A 233 -24.52 -14.31 -11.92
CA ASN A 233 -23.58 -13.45 -11.20
C ASN A 233 -22.30 -13.15 -12.01
N LYS A 234 -22.42 -12.97 -13.34
CA LYS A 234 -21.30 -12.71 -14.24
C LYS A 234 -21.32 -11.29 -14.75
N TYR A 235 -20.19 -10.62 -14.62
CA TYR A 235 -19.98 -9.20 -14.93
C TYR A 235 -18.88 -9.07 -15.98
N THR A 236 -19.24 -8.61 -17.18
CA THR A 236 -18.30 -8.37 -18.28
C THR A 236 -18.00 -6.89 -18.38
N LEU A 237 -16.73 -6.55 -18.29
CA LEU A 237 -16.25 -5.18 -18.29
C LEU A 237 -16.09 -4.66 -19.73
N LYS A 238 -16.61 -3.48 -20.03
CA LYS A 238 -16.54 -2.83 -21.34
C LYS A 238 -16.26 -1.34 -21.17
N ASP A 239 -15.60 -0.76 -22.17
CA ASP A 239 -15.35 0.69 -22.28
C ASP A 239 -14.90 1.32 -20.95
N ASN A 240 -13.90 0.69 -20.33
CA ASN A 240 -13.51 1.02 -18.98
C ASN A 240 -12.26 1.88 -18.94
N THR A 241 -12.25 2.82 -18.02
CA THR A 241 -11.09 3.63 -17.68
C THR A 241 -10.93 3.66 -16.17
N ILE A 242 -9.76 3.24 -15.70
CA ILE A 242 -9.36 3.37 -14.30
C ILE A 242 -8.19 4.33 -14.25
N ARG A 243 -8.20 5.24 -13.28
CA ARG A 243 -7.08 6.15 -13.01
C ARG A 243 -6.60 5.95 -11.58
N LEU A 244 -5.30 5.87 -11.43
CA LEU A 244 -4.60 5.92 -10.14
C LEU A 244 -3.59 7.06 -10.21
N ASN A 245 -3.85 8.14 -9.50
CA ASN A 245 -3.13 9.40 -9.66
C ASN A 245 -3.14 9.86 -11.13
N ALA A 246 -1.98 10.00 -11.76
CA ALA A 246 -1.86 10.37 -13.17
C ALA A 246 -1.90 9.16 -14.14
N ILE A 247 -1.82 7.92 -13.62
CA ILE A 247 -1.80 6.71 -14.45
C ILE A 247 -3.21 6.36 -14.87
N GLN A 248 -3.41 6.18 -16.17
CA GLN A 248 -4.66 5.70 -16.73
C GLN A 248 -4.47 4.29 -17.30
N ALA A 249 -5.39 3.38 -16.97
CA ALA A 249 -5.42 2.01 -17.45
C ALA A 249 -6.81 1.66 -17.99
N GLY A 250 -6.85 0.76 -18.97
CA GLY A 250 -8.05 0.03 -19.36
C GLY A 250 -8.04 -1.37 -18.76
N ILE A 251 -9.22 -1.88 -18.41
CA ILE A 251 -9.40 -3.25 -17.94
C ILE A 251 -10.47 -3.94 -18.78
N ASP A 252 -10.14 -5.07 -19.38
CA ASP A 252 -11.04 -5.89 -20.18
C ASP A 252 -11.23 -7.25 -19.53
N GLY A 253 -12.35 -7.91 -19.85
CA GLY A 253 -12.61 -9.26 -19.40
C GLY A 253 -13.89 -9.40 -18.60
N TRP A 254 -13.92 -10.39 -17.72
CA TRP A 254 -15.12 -10.69 -16.93
C TRP A 254 -14.76 -11.27 -15.55
N VAL A 255 -15.70 -11.13 -14.63
CA VAL A 255 -15.71 -11.74 -13.29
C VAL A 255 -17.05 -12.44 -13.08
N ALA A 256 -17.02 -13.64 -12.52
CA ALA A 256 -18.21 -14.38 -12.08
C ALA A 256 -18.09 -14.74 -10.61
N LEU A 257 -19.08 -14.30 -9.81
CA LEU A 257 -19.15 -14.56 -8.37
C LEU A 257 -19.86 -15.92 -8.18
N LYS A 258 -19.12 -16.90 -7.69
CA LYS A 258 -19.59 -18.26 -7.42
C LYS A 258 -19.29 -18.59 -5.96
N ASP A 259 -20.06 -18.01 -5.04
CA ASP A 259 -19.81 -18.13 -3.59
C ASP A 259 -19.41 -19.56 -3.17
N PRO A 260 -18.24 -19.75 -2.47
CA PRO A 260 -17.29 -18.73 -2.02
C PRO A 260 -16.16 -18.39 -3.03
N ALA A 261 -16.27 -18.81 -4.29
CA ALA A 261 -15.24 -18.64 -5.31
C ALA A 261 -15.52 -17.42 -6.20
N ILE A 262 -14.47 -16.81 -6.71
CA ILE A 262 -14.53 -15.79 -7.77
C ILE A 262 -13.79 -16.34 -8.99
N ASP A 263 -14.50 -16.53 -10.10
CA ASP A 263 -13.90 -16.94 -11.37
C ASP A 263 -13.69 -15.72 -12.26
N MET A 264 -12.55 -15.60 -12.92
CA MET A 264 -12.21 -14.41 -13.68
C MET A 264 -11.34 -14.68 -14.91
N ASP A 265 -11.44 -13.78 -15.88
CA ASP A 265 -10.49 -13.63 -17.00
C ASP A 265 -10.36 -12.13 -17.26
N LEU A 266 -9.32 -11.52 -16.70
CA LEU A 266 -9.10 -10.07 -16.70
C LEU A 266 -7.78 -9.72 -17.36
N LYS A 267 -7.76 -8.62 -18.08
CA LYS A 267 -6.58 -8.04 -18.70
C LYS A 267 -6.57 -6.54 -18.46
N LEU A 268 -5.49 -6.05 -17.86
CA LEU A 268 -5.22 -4.63 -17.65
C LEU A 268 -4.11 -4.18 -18.58
N ASN A 269 -4.31 -3.06 -19.24
CA ASN A 269 -3.30 -2.41 -20.07
C ASN A 269 -3.24 -0.92 -19.73
N THR A 270 -2.03 -0.40 -19.64
CA THR A 270 -1.82 1.05 -19.72
C THR A 270 -1.40 1.42 -21.13
N ASN A 271 -1.76 2.60 -21.58
CA ASN A 271 -1.05 3.25 -22.68
C ASN A 271 0.34 3.65 -22.18
N ASP A 272 1.19 4.15 -23.08
CA ASP A 272 2.47 4.72 -22.66
C ASP A 272 2.23 5.82 -21.63
N ILE A 273 2.73 5.58 -20.43
CA ILE A 273 2.67 6.52 -19.30
C ILE A 273 4.05 7.17 -19.15
N GLY A 274 4.09 8.41 -18.73
CA GLY A 274 5.34 9.07 -18.45
C GLY A 274 6.02 8.46 -17.21
N PHE A 275 7.32 8.55 -17.16
CA PHE A 275 8.08 8.02 -16.01
C PHE A 275 7.72 8.71 -14.69
N LYS A 276 7.31 9.99 -14.74
CA LYS A 276 6.85 10.74 -13.55
C LYS A 276 5.65 10.08 -12.88
N GLU A 277 4.72 9.60 -13.70
CA GLU A 277 3.51 8.94 -13.21
C GLU A 277 3.85 7.63 -12.50
N ILE A 278 4.84 6.86 -12.99
CA ILE A 278 5.35 5.66 -12.31
C ILE A 278 5.97 6.00 -10.95
N LEU A 279 6.73 7.10 -10.86
CA LEU A 279 7.30 7.52 -9.58
C LEU A 279 6.23 7.82 -8.53
N SER A 280 5.02 8.19 -8.95
CA SER A 280 3.89 8.43 -8.03
C SER A 280 3.37 7.15 -7.34
N LEU A 281 3.74 5.97 -7.82
CA LEU A 281 3.42 4.69 -7.20
C LEU A 281 4.40 4.28 -6.10
N ILE A 282 5.56 4.95 -6.01
CA ILE A 282 6.53 4.67 -4.96
C ILE A 282 5.94 5.13 -3.63
N PRO A 283 5.88 4.27 -2.60
CA PRO A 283 5.37 4.64 -1.30
C PRO A 283 6.01 5.92 -0.76
N ALA A 284 5.21 6.80 -0.17
CA ALA A 284 5.64 8.15 0.24
C ALA A 284 6.81 8.16 1.25
N ILE A 285 7.04 7.05 1.98
CA ILE A 285 8.20 6.91 2.88
C ILE A 285 9.55 6.92 2.14
N TYR A 286 9.54 6.59 0.84
CA TYR A 286 10.75 6.57 -0.01
C TYR A 286 10.81 7.76 -0.98
N ALA A 287 9.76 8.62 -1.00
CA ALA A 287 9.52 9.59 -2.05
C ALA A 287 9.19 10.98 -1.51
N THR A 288 10.11 11.60 -0.77
CA THR A 288 9.80 12.86 -0.09
C THR A 288 9.61 14.08 -0.99
N GLU A 289 10.02 14.09 -2.27
CA GLU A 289 9.82 15.27 -3.15
C GLU A 289 9.86 14.99 -4.65
N PHE A 290 9.17 13.94 -5.13
CA PHE A 290 9.15 13.66 -6.58
C PHE A 290 8.38 14.68 -7.42
N SER A 291 7.54 15.51 -6.80
CA SER A 291 6.73 16.50 -7.52
C SER A 291 7.56 17.56 -8.25
N SER A 292 8.74 17.89 -7.70
CA SER A 292 9.66 18.90 -8.26
C SER A 292 10.59 18.34 -9.33
N LEU A 293 10.68 17.02 -9.51
CA LEU A 293 11.61 16.40 -10.45
C LEU A 293 11.28 16.73 -11.91
N LYS A 294 12.31 17.04 -12.67
CA LYS A 294 12.26 16.96 -14.13
C LYS A 294 12.47 15.53 -14.54
N THR A 295 11.54 14.98 -15.30
CA THR A 295 11.55 13.60 -15.74
C THR A 295 11.26 13.52 -17.24
N ASP A 296 11.75 12.48 -17.87
CA ASP A 296 11.44 12.09 -19.24
C ASP A 296 11.46 10.56 -19.34
N GLY A 297 10.98 10.00 -20.43
CA GLY A 297 10.89 8.56 -20.65
C GLY A 297 9.48 8.03 -20.52
N THR A 298 9.30 6.81 -21.01
CA THR A 298 8.00 6.12 -21.05
C THR A 298 8.01 4.85 -20.24
N ALA A 299 6.82 4.48 -19.78
CA ALA A 299 6.62 3.21 -19.12
C ALA A 299 5.32 2.55 -19.61
N THR A 300 5.28 1.23 -19.56
CA THR A 300 4.08 0.43 -19.81
C THR A 300 3.88 -0.56 -18.68
N LEU A 301 2.62 -0.78 -18.31
CA LEU A 301 2.21 -1.79 -17.35
C LEU A 301 1.10 -2.62 -17.97
N THR A 302 1.28 -3.93 -18.02
CA THR A 302 0.23 -4.88 -18.40
C THR A 302 0.06 -5.92 -17.32
N ALA A 303 -1.19 -6.33 -17.08
CA ALA A 303 -1.46 -7.40 -16.15
C ALA A 303 -2.57 -8.31 -16.68
N THR A 304 -2.49 -9.60 -16.37
CA THR A 304 -3.54 -10.58 -16.65
C THR A 304 -3.82 -11.40 -15.41
N ALA A 305 -5.09 -11.77 -15.21
CA ALA A 305 -5.48 -12.71 -14.17
C ALA A 305 -6.56 -13.65 -14.73
N LYS A 306 -6.34 -14.97 -14.68
CA LYS A 306 -7.27 -15.96 -15.23
C LYS A 306 -7.39 -17.17 -14.33
N GLY A 307 -8.63 -17.54 -14.01
CA GLY A 307 -8.97 -18.69 -13.18
C GLY A 307 -9.70 -18.30 -11.90
N ILE A 308 -9.61 -19.15 -10.91
CA ILE A 308 -10.40 -19.08 -9.68
C ILE A 308 -9.58 -18.47 -8.55
N LEU A 309 -10.20 -17.52 -7.84
CA LEU A 309 -9.76 -17.01 -6.53
C LEU A 309 -10.70 -17.60 -5.47
N GLN A 310 -10.14 -18.41 -4.55
CA GLN A 310 -10.91 -18.99 -3.44
C GLN A 310 -9.97 -19.34 -2.28
N GLY A 311 -10.17 -18.74 -1.11
CA GLY A 311 -9.27 -18.90 0.03
C GLY A 311 -7.83 -18.60 -0.37
N ASP A 312 -6.92 -19.54 -0.13
CA ASP A 312 -5.50 -19.43 -0.49
C ASP A 312 -5.19 -19.73 -1.98
N THR A 313 -6.20 -20.13 -2.74
CA THR A 313 -6.05 -20.42 -4.18
C THR A 313 -6.16 -19.13 -4.98
N VAL A 314 -5.11 -18.77 -5.72
CA VAL A 314 -5.08 -17.61 -6.60
C VAL A 314 -5.20 -18.02 -8.07
N PRO A 315 -5.76 -17.16 -8.95
CA PRO A 315 -5.75 -17.39 -10.40
C PRO A 315 -4.31 -17.37 -10.95
N THR A 316 -4.11 -17.90 -12.13
CA THR A 316 -2.90 -17.61 -12.90
C THR A 316 -2.83 -16.11 -13.15
N PHE A 317 -1.72 -15.46 -12.80
CA PHE A 317 -1.53 -14.05 -13.12
C PHE A 317 -0.13 -13.76 -13.66
N ASN A 318 -0.07 -12.70 -14.45
CA ASN A 318 1.17 -12.15 -14.99
C ASN A 318 1.09 -10.63 -14.98
N ILE A 319 2.13 -9.98 -14.46
CA ILE A 319 2.28 -8.53 -14.42
C ILE A 319 3.61 -8.19 -15.09
N ASP A 320 3.58 -7.41 -16.14
CA ASP A 320 4.76 -6.94 -16.85
C ASP A 320 4.86 -5.42 -16.75
N MET A 321 6.00 -4.92 -16.31
CA MET A 321 6.34 -3.51 -16.29
C MET A 321 7.60 -3.26 -17.10
N GLN A 322 7.55 -2.29 -17.99
CA GLN A 322 8.71 -1.83 -18.76
C GLN A 322 8.85 -0.32 -18.63
N VAL A 323 10.06 0.13 -18.33
CA VAL A 323 10.47 1.53 -18.39
C VAL A 323 11.58 1.64 -19.43
N LYS A 324 11.48 2.62 -20.34
CA LYS A 324 12.42 2.81 -21.43
C LYS A 324 12.99 4.22 -21.42
N ASP A 325 14.32 4.28 -21.49
CA ASP A 325 15.12 5.50 -21.64
C ASP A 325 14.68 6.63 -20.71
N ALA A 326 14.27 6.26 -19.49
CA ALA A 326 13.79 7.23 -18.54
C ALA A 326 14.94 8.01 -17.90
N MET A 327 14.59 9.20 -17.42
CA MET A 327 15.52 10.06 -16.69
C MET A 327 14.79 10.83 -15.60
N PHE A 328 15.53 11.19 -14.56
CA PHE A 328 15.09 12.22 -13.62
C PHE A 328 16.24 13.13 -13.21
N ARG A 329 15.88 14.37 -12.85
CA ARG A 329 16.80 15.37 -12.34
C ARG A 329 16.09 16.33 -11.37
N TYR A 330 16.71 16.63 -10.27
CA TYR A 330 16.29 17.73 -9.41
C TYR A 330 16.57 19.07 -10.09
N PRO A 331 15.61 20.02 -10.12
CA PRO A 331 15.79 21.29 -10.85
C PRO A 331 17.00 22.12 -10.40
N ALA A 332 17.33 22.03 -9.12
CA ALA A 332 18.46 22.77 -8.51
C ALA A 332 19.82 22.09 -8.74
N LEU A 333 19.85 20.88 -9.32
CA LEU A 333 21.08 20.11 -9.49
C LEU A 333 21.52 20.05 -10.96
N PRO A 334 22.85 20.07 -11.22
CA PRO A 334 23.39 20.17 -12.58
C PRO A 334 23.26 18.86 -13.37
N ALA A 335 23.23 17.72 -12.71
CA ALA A 335 23.17 16.40 -13.35
C ALA A 335 21.92 15.62 -12.89
N GLY A 336 21.65 14.50 -13.53
CA GLY A 336 20.55 13.62 -13.24
C GLY A 336 20.95 12.14 -13.36
N VAL A 337 19.98 11.28 -13.22
CA VAL A 337 20.06 9.87 -13.57
C VAL A 337 19.38 9.71 -14.93
N ASP A 338 20.06 9.12 -15.88
CA ASP A 338 19.56 8.93 -17.24
C ASP A 338 19.70 7.47 -17.71
N GLN A 339 19.17 7.17 -18.90
CA GLN A 339 19.12 5.83 -19.48
C GLN A 339 18.58 4.78 -18.49
N ILE A 340 17.56 5.16 -17.73
CA ILE A 340 16.89 4.25 -16.83
C ILE A 340 16.05 3.30 -17.68
N ASN A 341 16.40 2.01 -17.62
CA ASN A 341 15.65 0.95 -18.27
C ASN A 341 15.32 -0.10 -17.23
N ILE A 342 14.02 -0.43 -17.14
CA ILE A 342 13.51 -1.43 -16.21
C ILE A 342 12.66 -2.42 -16.98
N SER A 343 12.92 -3.71 -16.83
CA SER A 343 12.01 -4.76 -17.23
C SER A 343 11.75 -5.65 -16.01
N ALA A 344 10.53 -5.59 -15.50
CA ALA A 344 10.11 -6.35 -14.34
C ALA A 344 8.88 -7.21 -14.68
N ASN A 345 8.92 -8.46 -14.25
CA ASN A 345 7.83 -9.41 -14.44
C ASN A 345 7.50 -10.10 -13.12
N VAL A 346 6.21 -10.16 -12.78
CA VAL A 346 5.69 -10.93 -11.64
C VAL A 346 4.71 -11.95 -12.18
N ARG A 347 4.95 -13.24 -11.97
CA ARG A 347 4.14 -14.32 -12.50
C ARG A 347 3.80 -15.35 -11.44
N ASN A 348 2.55 -15.82 -11.47
CA ASN A 348 2.10 -16.99 -10.73
C ASN A 348 1.37 -17.96 -11.68
N PRO A 349 1.67 -19.25 -11.66
CA PRO A 349 1.01 -20.24 -12.53
C PRO A 349 -0.42 -20.60 -12.10
N GLY A 350 -0.89 -20.02 -10.99
CA GLY A 350 -2.16 -20.36 -10.35
C GLY A 350 -1.99 -21.32 -9.18
N GLY A 351 -3.00 -21.40 -8.33
CA GLY A 351 -3.00 -22.22 -7.12
C GLY A 351 -2.44 -21.47 -5.91
N ASN A 352 -1.28 -21.84 -5.43
CA ASN A 352 -0.70 -21.22 -4.25
C ASN A 352 0.02 -19.91 -4.62
N ILE A 353 -0.23 -18.84 -3.83
CA ILE A 353 0.43 -17.54 -4.00
C ILE A 353 1.97 -17.64 -3.90
N ASP A 354 2.48 -18.60 -3.14
CA ASP A 354 3.91 -18.83 -2.96
C ASP A 354 4.62 -19.35 -4.23
N LEU A 355 3.87 -19.82 -5.23
CA LEU A 355 4.42 -20.15 -6.56
C LEU A 355 4.78 -18.92 -7.39
N THR A 356 4.63 -17.73 -6.82
CA THR A 356 4.99 -16.48 -7.49
C THR A 356 6.49 -16.40 -7.75
N THR A 357 6.83 -15.93 -8.95
CA THR A 357 8.19 -15.59 -9.35
C THR A 357 8.24 -14.12 -9.72
N VAL A 358 9.22 -13.41 -9.17
CA VAL A 358 9.54 -12.03 -9.50
C VAL A 358 10.84 -12.00 -10.27
N ASN A 359 10.86 -11.40 -11.45
CA ASN A 359 12.07 -11.23 -12.26
C ASN A 359 12.26 -9.74 -12.57
N ILE A 360 13.48 -9.26 -12.41
CA ILE A 360 13.94 -7.94 -12.83
C ILE A 360 15.12 -8.17 -13.76
N ASN A 361 14.97 -7.84 -15.05
CA ASN A 361 16.04 -8.04 -16.04
C ASN A 361 15.78 -7.20 -17.32
N PRO A 362 16.51 -6.08 -17.49
CA PRO A 362 17.40 -5.45 -16.53
C PRO A 362 16.67 -4.45 -15.60
N PHE A 363 17.37 -4.00 -14.54
CA PHE A 363 17.27 -2.66 -14.01
C PHE A 363 18.60 -1.98 -14.26
N SER A 364 18.65 -1.03 -15.16
CA SER A 364 19.88 -0.33 -15.53
C SER A 364 19.66 1.18 -15.56
N PHE A 365 20.70 1.93 -15.27
CA PHE A 365 20.71 3.37 -15.33
C PHE A 365 22.13 3.91 -15.52
N ARG A 366 22.25 5.19 -15.82
CA ARG A 366 23.50 5.92 -15.82
C ARG A 366 23.42 7.04 -14.80
N LEU A 367 24.34 7.04 -13.85
CA LEU A 367 24.49 8.10 -12.84
C LEU A 367 25.67 8.99 -13.22
N ALA A 368 25.39 10.22 -13.64
CA ALA A 368 26.42 11.16 -14.09
C ALA A 368 27.40 10.54 -15.10
N GLY A 369 26.88 9.77 -16.06
CA GLY A 369 27.65 9.12 -17.12
C GLY A 369 28.19 7.72 -16.78
N ASN A 370 28.16 7.27 -15.51
CA ASN A 370 28.63 5.94 -15.11
C ASN A 370 27.48 4.92 -15.17
N PRO A 371 27.64 3.81 -15.90
CA PRO A 371 26.61 2.80 -16.04
C PRO A 371 26.52 1.91 -14.80
N PHE A 372 25.29 1.54 -14.44
CA PHE A 372 24.98 0.55 -13.42
C PHE A 372 23.88 -0.38 -13.90
N SER A 373 23.97 -1.67 -13.58
CA SER A 373 22.94 -2.66 -13.90
C SER A 373 22.73 -3.62 -12.75
N LEU A 374 21.47 -4.05 -12.59
CA LEU A 374 21.03 -5.06 -11.62
C LEU A 374 20.11 -6.04 -12.35
N THR A 375 20.28 -7.32 -12.09
CA THR A 375 19.29 -8.35 -12.40
C THR A 375 18.92 -9.08 -11.11
N ALA A 376 17.64 -9.44 -10.96
CA ALA A 376 17.18 -10.17 -9.79
C ALA A 376 16.07 -11.14 -10.15
N THR A 377 16.06 -12.29 -9.50
CA THR A 377 14.98 -13.27 -9.53
C THR A 377 14.66 -13.69 -8.11
N VAL A 378 13.38 -13.73 -7.75
CA VAL A 378 12.90 -14.26 -6.47
C VAL A 378 11.80 -15.27 -6.75
N LYS A 379 11.91 -16.45 -6.18
CA LYS A 379 10.88 -17.51 -6.18
C LYS A 379 10.43 -17.76 -4.76
N THR A 380 9.25 -18.32 -4.58
CA THR A 380 8.65 -18.64 -3.27
C THR A 380 8.74 -17.45 -2.29
N PRO A 381 8.22 -16.25 -2.67
CA PRO A 381 8.49 -15.01 -1.95
C PRO A 381 7.84 -14.93 -0.56
N ILE A 382 6.89 -15.81 -0.24
CA ILE A 382 6.11 -15.77 1.00
C ILE A 382 6.71 -16.71 2.06
N SER A 383 6.92 -18.00 1.72
CA SER A 383 7.38 -19.00 2.69
C SER A 383 8.88 -18.97 2.93
N ASP A 384 9.67 -19.00 1.84
CA ASP A 384 11.12 -19.04 1.91
C ASP A 384 11.71 -18.49 0.60
N PRO A 385 11.94 -17.18 0.49
CA PRO A 385 12.45 -16.55 -0.72
C PRO A 385 13.75 -17.18 -1.22
N ASP A 386 13.68 -17.83 -2.40
CA ASP A 386 14.81 -18.31 -3.17
C ASP A 386 15.21 -17.22 -4.15
N PHE A 387 16.33 -16.54 -3.88
CA PHE A 387 16.74 -15.36 -4.61
C PHE A 387 18.04 -15.57 -5.39
N LYS A 388 18.13 -14.88 -6.53
CA LYS A 388 19.36 -14.67 -7.29
C LYS A 388 19.43 -13.21 -7.70
N ALA A 389 20.58 -12.55 -7.45
CA ALA A 389 20.83 -11.17 -7.84
C ALA A 389 22.24 -11.01 -8.39
N GLU A 390 22.38 -10.20 -9.42
CA GLU A 390 23.66 -9.80 -10.01
C GLU A 390 23.67 -8.27 -10.14
N ALA A 391 24.71 -7.60 -9.63
CA ALA A 391 24.88 -6.17 -9.70
C ALA A 391 26.25 -5.82 -10.27
N LYS A 392 26.29 -4.94 -11.26
CA LYS A 392 27.52 -4.51 -11.90
C LYS A 392 27.48 -3.02 -12.24
N GLY A 393 28.54 -2.31 -11.93
CA GLY A 393 28.64 -0.90 -12.31
C GLY A 393 29.65 -0.11 -11.52
N VAL A 394 29.83 1.12 -11.98
CA VAL A 394 30.72 2.09 -11.38
C VAL A 394 29.90 3.27 -10.87
N LEU A 395 30.05 3.60 -9.59
CA LEU A 395 29.41 4.75 -8.96
C LEU A 395 30.47 5.78 -8.56
N ASN A 396 30.43 6.95 -9.18
CA ASN A 396 31.26 8.08 -8.77
C ASN A 396 30.51 8.86 -7.68
N LEU A 397 30.96 8.76 -6.44
CA LEU A 397 30.30 9.34 -5.26
C LEU A 397 30.36 10.88 -5.27
N GLY A 398 31.43 11.47 -5.83
CA GLY A 398 31.53 12.91 -6.00
C GLY A 398 30.48 13.51 -6.95
N MET A 399 29.88 12.66 -7.79
CA MET A 399 28.81 13.06 -8.68
C MET A 399 27.42 12.93 -8.03
N ILE A 400 27.30 12.21 -6.91
CA ILE A 400 25.98 12.01 -6.25
C ILE A 400 25.39 13.35 -5.82
N LYS A 401 26.18 14.26 -5.29
CA LYS A 401 25.72 15.62 -4.92
C LYS A 401 25.21 16.44 -6.12
N GLN A 402 25.54 16.05 -7.34
CA GLN A 402 25.04 16.69 -8.56
C GLN A 402 23.67 16.17 -8.98
N VAL A 403 23.25 15.02 -8.46
CA VAL A 403 21.99 14.33 -8.80
C VAL A 403 21.06 14.17 -7.61
N TYR A 404 21.57 14.26 -6.37
CA TYR A 404 20.82 14.14 -5.13
C TYR A 404 21.32 15.14 -4.06
N PRO A 405 20.44 15.84 -3.33
CA PRO A 405 20.84 16.79 -2.28
C PRO A 405 21.38 16.04 -1.06
N LEU A 406 22.68 16.20 -0.79
CA LEU A 406 23.35 15.55 0.35
C LEU A 406 23.46 16.44 1.60
N GLY A 407 22.92 17.67 1.59
CA GLY A 407 23.12 18.62 2.68
C GLY A 407 24.60 18.99 2.83
N ASP A 408 25.07 19.04 4.06
CA ASP A 408 26.47 19.42 4.41
C ASP A 408 27.48 18.26 4.26
N MET A 409 27.04 17.07 3.79
CA MET A 409 27.93 15.93 3.61
C MET A 409 28.78 16.07 2.34
N GLU A 410 30.11 16.00 2.48
CA GLU A 410 31.04 15.88 1.36
C GLU A 410 31.41 14.42 1.14
N LEU A 411 30.99 13.87 -0.01
CA LEU A 411 31.29 12.51 -0.40
C LEU A 411 31.95 12.51 -1.78
N ASN A 412 33.13 11.91 -1.88
CA ASN A 412 33.91 11.78 -3.12
C ASN A 412 34.44 10.35 -3.24
N GLY A 413 34.93 9.99 -4.43
CA GLY A 413 35.53 8.69 -4.72
C GLY A 413 34.69 7.85 -5.68
N THR A 414 35.16 6.66 -5.92
CA THR A 414 34.54 5.72 -6.87
C THR A 414 34.33 4.37 -6.19
N ILE A 415 33.13 3.80 -6.39
CA ILE A 415 32.79 2.41 -6.06
C ILE A 415 32.68 1.67 -7.39
N ASP A 416 33.47 0.61 -7.55
CA ASP A 416 33.35 -0.35 -8.66
C ASP A 416 32.82 -1.66 -8.09
N ALA A 417 31.65 -2.10 -8.56
CA ALA A 417 30.97 -3.29 -8.07
C ALA A 417 30.75 -4.30 -9.21
N ASP A 418 31.12 -5.55 -8.97
CA ASP A 418 30.76 -6.70 -9.81
C ASP A 418 30.44 -7.86 -8.87
N MET A 419 29.16 -8.05 -8.59
CA MET A 419 28.69 -8.93 -7.53
C MET A 419 27.57 -9.84 -8.02
N GLN A 420 27.57 -11.07 -7.52
CA GLN A 420 26.45 -12.00 -7.64
C GLN A 420 26.18 -12.68 -6.29
N MET A 421 24.90 -12.86 -6.01
CA MET A 421 24.44 -13.54 -4.80
C MET A 421 23.22 -14.39 -5.12
N SER A 422 23.16 -15.61 -4.57
CA SER A 422 21.98 -16.47 -4.65
C SER A 422 21.88 -17.38 -3.44
N GLY A 423 20.65 -17.75 -3.08
CA GLY A 423 20.37 -18.60 -1.94
C GLY A 423 18.94 -18.50 -1.46
N ARG A 424 18.66 -19.07 -0.31
CA ARG A 424 17.37 -19.00 0.36
C ARG A 424 17.44 -18.13 1.60
N LEU A 425 16.37 -17.39 1.88
CA LEU A 425 16.30 -16.57 3.09
C LEU A 425 16.43 -17.43 4.35
N SER A 426 15.82 -18.59 4.39
CA SER A 426 15.94 -19.54 5.51
C SER A 426 17.37 -19.98 5.79
N SER A 427 18.24 -20.06 4.76
CA SER A 427 19.66 -20.39 4.95
C SER A 427 20.42 -19.26 5.66
N ILE A 428 20.04 -18.02 5.39
CA ILE A 428 20.57 -16.86 6.13
C ILE A 428 20.05 -16.88 7.57
N GLU A 429 18.78 -17.22 7.74
CA GLU A 429 18.13 -17.27 9.06
C GLU A 429 18.69 -18.35 9.97
N LYS A 430 19.10 -19.45 9.42
CA LYS A 430 19.70 -20.60 10.12
C LYS A 430 21.24 -20.56 10.18
N GLU A 431 21.85 -19.48 9.66
CA GLU A 431 23.30 -19.33 9.58
C GLU A 431 24.00 -20.43 8.72
N GLU A 432 23.25 -21.04 7.78
CA GLU A 432 23.77 -22.06 6.85
C GLU A 432 24.41 -21.36 5.62
N TYR A 433 25.44 -20.53 5.87
CA TYR A 433 26.02 -19.65 4.84
C TYR A 433 26.69 -20.42 3.69
N GLU A 434 27.09 -21.66 3.90
CA GLU A 434 27.60 -22.57 2.84
C GLU A 434 26.55 -22.86 1.76
N ARG A 435 25.25 -22.63 2.04
CA ARG A 435 24.17 -22.76 1.07
C ARG A 435 23.91 -21.45 0.30
N ILE A 436 24.56 -20.36 0.71
CA ILE A 436 24.51 -19.09 0.01
C ILE A 436 25.69 -19.05 -0.96
N GLN A 437 25.40 -18.76 -2.21
CA GLN A 437 26.44 -18.43 -3.18
C GLN A 437 26.59 -16.91 -3.21
N ALA A 438 27.74 -16.43 -2.83
CA ALA A 438 28.10 -15.02 -2.92
C ALA A 438 29.48 -14.92 -3.51
N SER A 439 29.63 -14.16 -4.57
CA SER A 439 30.93 -13.93 -5.19
C SER A 439 30.97 -12.56 -5.87
N GLY A 440 32.17 -12.06 -6.05
CA GLY A 440 32.39 -10.79 -6.72
C GLY A 440 33.30 -9.89 -5.93
N THR A 441 33.37 -8.64 -6.38
CA THR A 441 34.26 -7.62 -5.81
C THR A 441 33.54 -6.30 -5.65
N ILE A 442 33.94 -5.54 -4.62
CA ILE A 442 33.69 -4.11 -4.49
C ILE A 442 35.03 -3.41 -4.32
N GLY A 443 35.41 -2.60 -5.29
CA GLY A 443 36.57 -1.73 -5.24
C GLY A 443 36.17 -0.32 -4.79
N LEU A 444 36.88 0.23 -3.82
CA LEU A 444 36.77 1.62 -3.40
C LEU A 444 38.05 2.36 -3.79
N THR A 445 37.92 3.52 -4.42
CA THR A 445 39.07 4.30 -4.84
C THR A 445 38.83 5.78 -4.57
N GLY A 446 39.78 6.45 -3.87
CA GLY A 446 39.78 7.86 -3.64
C GLY A 446 38.57 8.38 -2.86
N MET A 447 37.98 7.53 -2.00
CA MET A 447 36.86 7.94 -1.17
C MET A 447 37.27 8.97 -0.13
N LYS A 448 36.56 10.08 -0.07
CA LYS A 448 36.69 11.09 0.97
C LYS A 448 35.33 11.32 1.60
N LEU A 449 35.30 11.16 2.90
CA LEU A 449 34.12 11.41 3.73
C LEU A 449 34.48 12.49 4.76
N LYS A 450 33.80 13.62 4.68
CA LYS A 450 33.84 14.66 5.67
C LYS A 450 32.50 14.80 6.32
N MET A 451 32.45 14.66 7.62
CA MET A 451 31.29 14.90 8.44
C MET A 451 31.64 15.91 9.53
N LYS A 452 30.64 16.67 9.95
CA LYS A 452 30.76 17.58 11.05
C LYS A 452 31.15 16.80 12.32
N ASP A 453 32.15 17.32 13.06
CA ASP A 453 32.60 16.76 14.34
C ASP A 453 33.29 15.37 14.27
N MET A 454 33.68 14.91 13.07
CA MET A 454 34.47 13.69 12.89
C MET A 454 35.76 13.96 12.11
N PRO A 455 36.87 13.21 12.39
CA PRO A 455 38.07 13.32 11.58
C PRO A 455 37.78 12.99 10.11
N ASP A 456 38.41 13.71 9.18
CA ASP A 456 38.33 13.41 7.75
C ASP A 456 38.78 11.96 7.49
N VAL A 457 37.97 11.19 6.80
CA VAL A 457 38.28 9.81 6.37
C VAL A 457 38.58 9.80 4.88
N GLU A 458 39.78 9.34 4.51
CA GLU A 458 40.17 9.15 3.11
C GLU A 458 40.58 7.70 2.86
N ILE A 459 39.77 6.95 2.09
CA ILE A 459 40.15 5.63 1.59
C ILE A 459 40.81 5.81 0.23
N LYS A 460 42.13 5.70 0.17
CA LYS A 460 42.87 5.82 -1.10
C LYS A 460 42.53 4.66 -2.02
N LYS A 461 42.52 3.46 -1.48
CA LYS A 461 42.12 2.21 -2.18
C LYS A 461 41.64 1.20 -1.15
N SER A 462 40.65 0.39 -1.53
CA SER A 462 40.22 -0.79 -0.80
C SER A 462 39.55 -1.77 -1.77
N LEU A 463 39.83 -3.05 -1.61
CA LEU A 463 39.21 -4.11 -2.38
C LEU A 463 38.54 -5.13 -1.45
N PHE A 464 37.24 -5.24 -1.57
CA PHE A 464 36.43 -6.27 -0.92
C PHE A 464 36.19 -7.39 -1.92
N THR A 465 36.56 -8.61 -1.56
CA THR A 465 36.24 -9.83 -2.33
C THR A 465 35.28 -10.68 -1.52
N PHE A 466 34.11 -10.96 -2.08
CA PHE A 466 33.03 -11.69 -1.44
C PHE A 466 33.10 -13.17 -1.81
N THR A 467 32.97 -14.04 -0.83
CA THR A 467 32.78 -15.48 -0.98
C THR A 467 31.68 -15.94 -0.04
N PRO A 468 31.09 -17.15 -0.21
CA PRO A 468 30.05 -17.61 0.70
C PRO A 468 30.47 -17.68 2.17
N LYS A 469 31.78 -17.94 2.41
CA LYS A 469 32.32 -18.19 3.75
C LYS A 469 32.90 -16.94 4.41
N TYR A 470 33.44 -16.02 3.63
CA TYR A 470 34.14 -14.86 4.17
C TYR A 470 34.13 -13.68 3.19
N LEU A 471 34.29 -12.51 3.77
CA LEU A 471 34.61 -11.27 3.08
C LEU A 471 36.10 -10.98 3.29
N GLN A 472 36.86 -10.90 2.19
CA GLN A 472 38.27 -10.53 2.20
C GLN A 472 38.41 -9.04 1.95
N LEU A 473 39.06 -8.34 2.86
CA LEU A 473 39.50 -6.97 2.68
C LEU A 473 41.00 -6.99 2.33
N SER A 474 41.35 -6.39 1.22
CA SER A 474 42.75 -6.32 0.75
C SER A 474 43.06 -4.95 0.15
N GLU A 475 44.35 -4.69 -0.03
CA GLU A 475 44.85 -3.45 -0.63
C GLU A 475 44.29 -2.18 0.04
N THR A 476 43.90 -2.25 1.31
CA THR A 476 43.21 -1.16 1.98
C THR A 476 44.21 -0.17 2.53
N THR A 477 44.10 1.07 2.06
CA THR A 477 44.86 2.21 2.57
C THR A 477 43.90 3.31 2.93
N VAL A 478 43.86 3.66 4.22
CA VAL A 478 42.93 4.64 4.79
C VAL A 478 43.74 5.69 5.57
N ASN A 479 43.39 6.95 5.39
CA ASN A 479 43.81 8.02 6.27
C ASN A 479 42.63 8.46 7.13
N ILE A 480 42.77 8.56 8.44
CA ILE A 480 41.77 9.11 9.36
C ILE A 480 42.43 10.29 10.08
N GLY A 481 42.08 11.50 9.68
CA GLY A 481 42.86 12.68 10.07
C GLY A 481 44.31 12.56 9.60
N LYS A 482 45.27 12.48 10.55
CA LYS A 482 46.69 12.27 10.25
C LYS A 482 47.14 10.81 10.29
N ASN A 483 46.26 9.91 10.70
CA ASN A 483 46.59 8.49 10.85
C ASN A 483 46.63 7.82 9.47
N ASP A 484 47.78 7.20 9.16
CA ASP A 484 47.97 6.40 7.96
C ASP A 484 47.79 4.92 8.28
N ILE A 485 46.72 4.31 7.77
CA ILE A 485 46.37 2.93 8.07
C ILE A 485 46.40 2.11 6.78
N THR A 486 47.16 1.01 6.79
CA THR A 486 47.07 -0.04 5.80
C THR A 486 46.49 -1.26 6.48
N ALA A 487 45.45 -1.84 5.91
CA ALA A 487 44.72 -2.97 6.50
C ALA A 487 44.48 -4.07 5.52
N ASP A 488 44.65 -5.29 6.00
CA ASP A 488 44.19 -6.53 5.34
C ASP A 488 43.36 -7.31 6.37
N SER A 489 42.23 -7.84 5.96
CA SER A 489 41.34 -8.51 6.87
C SER A 489 40.57 -9.62 6.17
N ARG A 490 40.14 -10.61 6.94
CA ARG A 490 39.20 -11.62 6.54
C ARG A 490 38.11 -11.70 7.59
N PHE A 491 36.89 -11.38 7.17
CA PHE A 491 35.71 -11.38 8.03
C PHE A 491 34.89 -12.64 7.74
N GLU A 492 34.60 -13.42 8.76
CA GLU A 492 33.71 -14.56 8.72
C GLU A 492 32.35 -14.18 9.30
N ASN A 493 31.30 -14.88 8.87
CA ASN A 493 29.92 -14.59 9.28
C ASN A 493 29.43 -13.16 8.91
N TYR A 494 30.02 -12.56 7.87
CA TYR A 494 29.68 -11.19 7.47
C TYR A 494 28.22 -11.05 7.00
N ILE A 495 27.62 -12.08 6.39
CA ILE A 495 26.22 -12.09 5.96
C ILE A 495 25.30 -12.03 7.17
N GLY A 496 25.55 -12.87 8.19
CA GLY A 496 24.80 -12.85 9.45
C GLY A 496 24.95 -11.54 10.21
N TYR A 497 26.17 -10.95 10.20
CA TYR A 497 26.41 -9.65 10.81
C TYR A 497 25.58 -8.54 10.16
N VAL A 498 25.61 -8.42 8.84
CA VAL A 498 24.90 -7.37 8.11
C VAL A 498 23.37 -7.52 8.19
N LEU A 499 22.86 -8.75 8.12
CA LEU A 499 21.40 -8.99 8.04
C LEU A 499 20.73 -9.16 9.40
N LYS A 500 21.46 -9.56 10.43
CA LYS A 500 20.88 -9.92 11.76
C LYS A 500 21.64 -9.32 12.95
N GLY A 501 22.73 -8.62 12.73
CA GLY A 501 23.58 -8.16 13.81
C GLY A 501 24.31 -9.30 14.55
N SER A 502 24.47 -10.48 13.93
CA SER A 502 25.24 -11.60 14.49
C SER A 502 26.69 -11.22 14.69
N THR A 503 27.47 -11.99 15.48
CA THR A 503 28.87 -11.69 15.73
C THR A 503 29.70 -11.82 14.45
N LEU A 504 30.36 -10.72 14.05
CA LEU A 504 31.37 -10.69 13.00
C LEU A 504 32.68 -11.23 13.54
N LYS A 505 33.17 -12.31 12.96
CA LYS A 505 34.46 -12.93 13.35
C LYS A 505 35.51 -12.68 12.30
N GLY A 506 36.76 -12.65 12.70
CA GLY A 506 37.82 -12.53 11.71
C GLY A 506 39.19 -12.18 12.27
N ASN A 507 40.08 -11.93 11.33
CA ASN A 507 41.39 -11.40 11.62
C ASN A 507 41.53 -10.02 10.98
N LEU A 508 42.25 -9.14 11.64
CA LEU A 508 42.51 -7.78 11.19
C LEU A 508 44.00 -7.47 11.34
N ASN A 509 44.71 -7.33 10.23
CA ASN A 509 46.10 -6.93 10.23
C ASN A 509 46.18 -5.46 9.90
N ILE A 510 46.73 -4.67 10.81
CA ILE A 510 46.89 -3.20 10.67
C ILE A 510 48.37 -2.86 10.64
N ARG A 511 48.74 -1.98 9.72
CA ARG A 511 50.05 -1.33 9.70
C ARG A 511 49.86 0.17 9.60
N SER A 512 50.65 0.92 10.41
CA SER A 512 50.64 2.38 10.37
C SER A 512 52.04 2.91 10.69
N ASN A 513 52.43 3.97 9.99
CA ASN A 513 53.66 4.69 10.36
C ASN A 513 53.40 5.71 11.46
N TYR A 514 52.17 6.26 11.50
CA TYR A 514 51.75 7.24 12.50
C TYR A 514 50.31 6.97 12.93
N PHE A 515 50.11 6.72 14.22
CA PHE A 515 48.81 6.38 14.80
C PHE A 515 48.57 7.19 16.08
N ASN A 516 47.64 8.14 16.02
CA ASN A 516 47.24 8.97 17.15
C ASN A 516 45.94 8.43 17.76
N LEU A 517 46.07 7.75 18.88
CA LEU A 517 44.91 7.19 19.60
C LEU A 517 43.91 8.27 20.08
N ASN A 518 44.40 9.50 20.32
CA ASN A 518 43.52 10.58 20.80
C ASN A 518 42.44 10.96 19.79
N ASP A 519 42.72 10.81 18.47
CA ASP A 519 41.75 11.11 17.41
C ASP A 519 40.53 10.16 17.43
N PHE A 520 40.66 8.99 18.09
CA PHE A 520 39.58 7.99 18.21
C PHE A 520 38.85 8.06 19.56
N ILE A 521 39.48 8.57 20.60
CA ILE A 521 38.93 8.66 21.94
C ILE A 521 37.93 9.83 22.05
N THR A 522 38.22 10.94 21.41
CA THR A 522 37.36 12.14 21.42
C THR A 522 36.06 11.95 20.65
N ALA A 523 36.07 11.15 19.58
CA ALA A 523 34.88 10.84 18.79
C ALA A 523 33.84 9.95 19.54
N SER A 524 34.29 9.18 20.53
CA SER A 524 33.41 8.31 21.32
C SER A 524 32.73 9.01 22.50
N ALA A 525 33.23 10.16 22.94
CA ALA A 525 32.69 10.89 24.09
C ALA A 525 31.42 11.68 23.77
N ASP A 526 31.20 12.06 22.50
CA ASP A 526 30.04 12.85 22.09
C ASP A 526 28.79 12.01 21.77
N GLU A 527 28.94 10.72 21.49
CA GLU A 527 27.76 9.82 21.29
C GLU A 527 27.16 9.31 22.62
N ALA A 528 27.87 9.35 23.73
CA ALA A 528 27.40 8.91 25.03
C ALA A 528 26.43 9.88 25.74
N SER A 529 26.24 11.10 25.21
CA SER A 529 25.46 12.15 25.88
C SER A 529 23.99 12.27 25.46
N THR A 530 23.43 11.35 24.65
CA THR A 530 22.03 11.41 24.19
C THR A 530 21.12 10.25 24.61
N SER A 531 21.44 9.49 25.64
CA SER A 531 20.45 8.60 26.27
C SER A 531 20.24 8.95 27.73
N GLU A 532 19.28 9.83 28.00
CA GLU A 532 18.69 9.99 29.34
C GLU A 532 17.92 8.74 29.75
N ALA A 533 18.26 8.13 30.92
CA ALA A 533 17.38 8.03 32.06
C ALA A 533 17.92 7.07 33.13
N ALA A 534 18.14 7.68 34.30
CA ALA A 534 17.91 7.17 35.67
C ALA A 534 18.64 5.91 36.17
N SER A 535 19.69 6.07 37.01
CA SER A 535 19.56 5.90 38.46
C SER A 535 20.96 5.96 39.14
N THR A 536 20.98 6.76 40.19
CA THR A 536 21.93 6.91 41.28
C THR A 536 22.73 5.67 41.65
N ASP A 537 24.09 5.74 41.68
CA ASP A 537 24.90 5.83 42.86
C ASP A 537 26.39 5.96 42.51
N SER A 538 27.02 6.83 43.24
CA SER A 538 28.40 7.28 43.21
C SER A 538 29.47 6.19 43.21
N VAL A 539 30.50 6.30 42.34
CA VAL A 539 31.92 6.27 42.71
C VAL A 539 32.71 7.01 41.64
N ASP A 540 33.38 8.06 42.04
CA ASP A 540 34.33 8.85 41.28
C ASP A 540 35.54 7.98 40.91
N THR A 541 35.61 7.56 39.65
CA THR A 541 36.86 7.08 39.03
C THR A 541 36.92 7.75 37.66
N ALA A 542 37.97 8.57 37.47
CA ALA A 542 38.29 9.22 36.22
C ALA A 542 38.13 8.20 35.06
N ALA A 543 37.09 8.35 34.26
CA ALA A 543 36.84 7.54 33.09
C ALA A 543 37.92 7.87 32.03
N THR A 544 38.97 7.08 31.98
CA THR A 544 39.77 6.91 30.76
C THR A 544 38.77 6.36 29.71
N GLY A 545 38.44 7.21 28.71
CA GLY A 545 37.51 6.83 27.63
C GLY A 545 38.06 5.62 26.86
N ILE A 546 37.62 4.45 27.27
CA ILE A 546 37.88 3.21 26.53
C ILE A 546 36.97 3.23 25.33
N VAL A 547 37.53 3.12 24.12
CA VAL A 547 36.75 2.89 22.91
C VAL A 547 36.01 1.56 23.10
N GLU A 548 34.69 1.63 23.27
CA GLU A 548 33.87 0.43 23.47
C GLU A 548 33.78 -0.35 22.14
N VAL A 549 34.43 -1.51 22.09
CA VAL A 549 34.33 -2.41 20.92
C VAL A 549 32.89 -2.98 20.91
N PRO A 550 32.17 -2.87 19.79
CA PRO A 550 30.82 -3.43 19.70
C PRO A 550 30.81 -4.91 20.11
N ARG A 551 29.84 -5.32 20.93
CA ARG A 551 29.76 -6.67 21.52
C ARG A 551 29.63 -7.79 20.49
N ASN A 552 29.26 -7.45 19.26
CA ASN A 552 29.08 -8.36 18.13
C ASN A 552 30.29 -8.36 17.17
N ILE A 553 31.49 -8.05 17.68
CA ILE A 553 32.75 -8.15 16.95
C ILE A 553 33.71 -9.05 17.75
N ASP A 554 34.26 -10.07 17.09
CA ASP A 554 35.23 -11.02 17.65
C ASP A 554 36.42 -11.14 16.69
N PHE A 555 37.42 -10.27 16.88
CA PHE A 555 38.57 -10.16 15.99
C PHE A 555 39.87 -10.55 16.68
N GLN A 556 40.67 -11.32 15.95
CA GLN A 556 42.10 -11.41 16.23
C GLN A 556 42.79 -10.28 15.47
N MET A 557 43.32 -9.31 16.22
CA MET A 557 44.02 -8.15 15.65
C MET A 557 45.51 -8.28 15.79
N ASP A 558 46.24 -8.06 14.69
CA ASP A 558 47.69 -7.90 14.63
C ASP A 558 47.97 -6.46 14.15
N ALA A 559 48.59 -5.68 15.00
CA ALA A 559 48.87 -4.25 14.75
C ALA A 559 50.37 -3.97 14.78
N ASN A 560 50.91 -3.54 13.65
CA ASN A 560 52.30 -3.06 13.54
C ASN A 560 52.29 -1.54 13.38
N LEU A 561 52.46 -0.83 14.50
CA LEU A 561 52.40 0.63 14.59
C LEU A 561 53.77 1.16 14.90
N LYS A 562 54.36 1.93 13.97
CA LYS A 562 55.74 2.46 14.16
C LYS A 562 55.79 3.61 15.16
N GLN A 563 54.82 4.50 15.13
CA GLN A 563 54.70 5.61 16.05
C GLN A 563 53.25 5.67 16.57
N VAL A 564 53.07 5.63 17.87
CA VAL A 564 51.78 5.73 18.54
C VAL A 564 51.80 6.96 19.46
N LEU A 565 50.80 7.80 19.31
CA LEU A 565 50.52 8.92 20.20
C LEU A 565 49.32 8.56 21.09
N PHE A 566 49.54 8.67 22.41
CA PHE A 566 48.47 8.49 23.40
C PHE A 566 48.65 9.57 24.48
N ASP A 567 47.61 10.36 24.72
CA ASP A 567 47.63 11.53 25.57
C ASP A 567 48.78 12.50 25.15
N LYS A 568 49.69 12.79 25.99
CA LYS A 568 50.88 13.63 25.69
C LYS A 568 52.19 12.81 25.59
N MET A 569 52.07 11.49 25.54
CA MET A 569 53.20 10.58 25.39
C MET A 569 53.53 10.30 23.92
#